data_35362b5e472a40b2e0daa851ad7f3ffe
#
_entry.id   35362b5e472a40b2e0daa851ad7f3ffe
#
_cell.length_a   1.000
_cell.length_b   1.000
_cell.length_c   1.000
_cell.angle_alpha   90.00
_cell.angle_beta   90.00
_cell.angle_gamma   90.00
#
_symmetry.space_group_name_H-M   'P 1'
#
loop_
_entity.id
_entity.type
_entity.pdbx_description
1 polymer ?
#
loop_
_entity_poly.entity_id
_entity_poly.type
_entity_poly.pdbx_seq_one_letter_code
_entity_poly.pdbx_strand_id
1 'polypeptide(L)'
;HTRCSRDWSSDVCSSDLQHEISVRQAAALVALAIAHMGLAGVSPFVITSPFEVSLLWLPAGLGVAACMHFGWRASIAVFAGALWNNLGYDTAAGVALAIACANAAQCMVVAWLLRYFLGIGIPGRDATVGAGQWARNPMYFFAVVALGAMTAPTLGTLVLAVSGIIARDSFATYWAGWWVGDLLGIALVAPLTFQLWSQLNRLPRPGSWKAAFALAMMPAGLVVVAINWRSGIPQQSEWFATS
;
A
#
# COMPACT_ATOMS: atom_id res chain seq x y z
N HIS A 1 38.88 30.61 6.72
CA HIS A 1 39.26 30.94 5.34
C HIS A 1 39.69 29.67 4.61
N THR A 2 38.76 28.92 4.04
CA THR A 2 39.06 27.91 3.08
C THR A 2 38.55 28.38 1.71
N ARG A 3 39.49 28.61 0.80
CA ARG A 3 39.26 28.96 -0.60
C ARG A 3 38.55 27.81 -1.29
N CYS A 4 37.35 28.03 -1.74
CA CYS A 4 36.74 27.21 -2.81
C CYS A 4 37.45 27.55 -4.12
N SER A 5 38.27 26.63 -4.63
CA SER A 5 38.75 26.68 -6.01
C SER A 5 37.65 26.20 -6.95
N ARG A 6 37.35 27.04 -7.93
CA ARG A 6 36.41 26.78 -9.01
C ARG A 6 36.95 25.69 -9.93
N ASP A 7 36.42 24.49 -9.80
CA ASP A 7 36.42 23.53 -10.88
C ASP A 7 34.97 23.02 -11.07
N TRP A 8 34.32 23.58 -12.05
CA TRP A 8 32.90 23.48 -12.31
C TRP A 8 32.50 22.23 -13.13
N SER A 9 33.35 21.23 -13.26
CA SER A 9 33.08 20.13 -14.22
C SER A 9 33.07 18.71 -13.69
N SER A 10 33.34 18.47 -12.40
CA SER A 10 33.35 17.08 -11.90
C SER A 10 32.54 16.77 -10.66
N ASP A 11 32.15 17.77 -9.88
CA ASP A 11 31.52 17.50 -8.57
C ASP A 11 29.99 17.55 -8.56
N VAL A 12 29.37 18.03 -9.64
CA VAL A 12 27.89 18.11 -9.74
C VAL A 12 27.25 16.79 -10.17
N CYS A 13 28.00 15.86 -10.78
CA CYS A 13 27.46 14.60 -11.29
C CYS A 13 27.53 13.41 -10.34
N SER A 14 28.27 13.49 -9.23
CA SER A 14 28.48 12.32 -8.37
C SER A 14 27.61 12.26 -7.13
N SER A 15 27.03 13.38 -6.69
CA SER A 15 26.18 13.41 -5.49
C SER A 15 24.71 13.05 -5.74
N ASP A 16 24.21 13.20 -6.98
CA ASP A 16 22.80 12.96 -7.29
C ASP A 16 22.48 11.53 -7.72
N LEU A 17 23.49 10.72 -8.04
CA LEU A 17 23.30 9.32 -8.46
C LEU A 17 23.57 8.26 -7.38
N GLN A 18 24.10 8.65 -6.22
CA GLN A 18 24.37 7.73 -5.11
C GLN A 18 23.19 7.60 -4.11
N HIS A 19 21.96 7.55 -4.59
CA HIS A 19 20.88 6.99 -3.78
C HIS A 19 20.72 5.49 -4.07
N GLU A 20 21.80 4.75 -3.97
CA GLU A 20 21.72 3.29 -3.93
C GLU A 20 20.79 2.87 -2.80
N ILE A 21 19.81 2.01 -3.14
CA ILE A 21 18.93 1.41 -2.13
C ILE A 21 19.83 0.59 -1.20
N SER A 22 19.96 0.99 0.04
CA SER A 22 20.72 0.20 1.02
C SER A 22 20.11 -1.19 1.15
N VAL A 23 20.93 -2.21 1.44
CA VAL A 23 20.44 -3.60 1.67
C VAL A 23 19.30 -3.63 2.68
N ARG A 24 19.35 -2.78 3.71
CA ARG A 24 18.26 -2.65 4.70
C ARG A 24 16.97 -2.11 4.12
N GLN A 25 17.06 -1.15 3.20
CA GLN A 25 15.88 -0.62 2.50
C GLN A 25 15.29 -1.65 1.55
N ALA A 26 16.13 -2.35 0.80
CA ALA A 26 15.71 -3.44 -0.07
C ALA A 26 14.97 -4.54 0.72
N ALA A 27 15.55 -4.99 1.83
CA ALA A 27 14.90 -5.96 2.71
C ALA A 27 13.56 -5.46 3.28
N ALA A 28 13.46 -4.18 3.64
CA ALA A 28 12.21 -3.59 4.11
C ALA A 28 11.13 -3.54 3.01
N LEU A 29 11.52 -3.24 1.76
CA LEU A 29 10.58 -3.24 0.63
C LEU A 29 10.10 -4.65 0.28
N VAL A 30 10.97 -5.66 0.35
CA VAL A 30 10.59 -7.07 0.16
C VAL A 30 9.63 -7.50 1.28
N ALA A 31 9.95 -7.19 2.54
CA ALA A 31 9.06 -7.48 3.66
C ALA A 31 7.69 -6.80 3.52
N LEU A 32 7.67 -5.56 3.01
CA LEU A 32 6.45 -4.83 2.71
C LEU A 32 5.61 -5.51 1.62
N ALA A 33 6.24 -5.98 0.54
CA ALA A 33 5.54 -6.70 -0.53
C ALA A 33 4.91 -7.99 0.01
N ILE A 34 5.64 -8.76 0.81
CA ILE A 34 5.14 -9.99 1.46
C ILE A 34 3.98 -9.67 2.43
N ALA A 35 4.11 -8.64 3.25
CA ALA A 35 3.05 -8.22 4.15
C ALA A 35 1.80 -7.74 3.39
N HIS A 36 1.98 -7.04 2.28
CA HIS A 36 0.88 -6.63 1.39
C HIS A 36 0.15 -7.86 0.84
N MET A 37 0.88 -8.87 0.35
CA MET A 37 0.30 -10.14 -0.13
C MET A 37 -0.47 -10.87 0.96
N GLY A 38 0.11 -10.98 2.17
CA GLY A 38 -0.54 -11.61 3.31
C GLY A 38 -1.85 -10.91 3.72
N LEU A 39 -1.84 -9.58 3.80
CA LEU A 39 -3.05 -8.80 4.10
C LEU A 39 -4.09 -8.89 2.99
N ALA A 40 -3.67 -8.94 1.72
CA ALA A 40 -4.58 -9.15 0.60
C ALA A 40 -5.30 -10.51 0.70
N GLY A 41 -4.59 -11.56 1.10
CA GLY A 41 -5.17 -12.87 1.34
C GLY A 41 -6.13 -12.94 2.54
N VAL A 42 -5.98 -12.06 3.53
CA VAL A 42 -6.85 -12.03 4.72
C VAL A 42 -8.08 -11.14 4.51
N SER A 43 -7.96 -10.07 3.73
CA SER A 43 -9.02 -9.05 3.56
C SER A 43 -10.39 -9.62 3.18
N PRO A 44 -10.52 -10.60 2.26
CA PRO A 44 -11.81 -11.19 1.89
C PRO A 44 -12.52 -11.92 3.03
N PHE A 45 -11.78 -12.40 4.04
CA PHE A 45 -12.37 -13.10 5.17
C PHE A 45 -12.89 -12.18 6.27
N VAL A 46 -12.57 -10.89 6.22
CA VAL A 46 -12.96 -9.94 7.27
C VAL A 46 -14.39 -9.45 7.03
N ILE A 47 -14.64 -8.82 5.90
CA ILE A 47 -15.97 -8.36 5.50
C ILE A 47 -16.01 -8.36 3.97
N THR A 48 -16.97 -9.08 3.39
CA THR A 48 -17.19 -9.12 1.94
C THR A 48 -18.58 -8.64 1.61
N SER A 49 -18.74 -7.87 0.54
CA SER A 49 -20.04 -7.46 0.03
C SER A 49 -20.73 -8.63 -0.68
N PRO A 50 -22.06 -8.57 -0.91
CA PRO A 50 -22.78 -9.55 -1.73
C PRO A 50 -22.21 -9.67 -3.17
N PHE A 51 -21.46 -8.68 -3.63
CA PHE A 51 -20.78 -8.66 -4.93
C PHE A 51 -19.30 -9.07 -4.82
N GLU A 52 -18.93 -9.73 -3.69
CA GLU A 52 -17.62 -10.34 -3.45
C GLU A 52 -16.44 -9.37 -3.44
N VAL A 53 -16.71 -8.09 -3.35
CA VAL A 53 -15.70 -7.06 -3.12
C VAL A 53 -15.42 -6.95 -1.62
N SER A 54 -14.15 -7.03 -1.23
CA SER A 54 -13.76 -6.84 0.17
C SER A 54 -14.08 -5.41 0.62
N LEU A 55 -14.95 -5.28 1.63
CA LEU A 55 -15.31 -3.98 2.22
C LEU A 55 -14.27 -3.47 3.23
N LEU A 56 -13.18 -4.21 3.44
CA LEU A 56 -12.04 -3.79 4.24
C LEU A 56 -10.75 -4.25 3.55
N TRP A 57 -10.18 -3.39 2.71
CA TRP A 57 -8.96 -3.71 1.99
C TRP A 57 -7.72 -3.28 2.78
N LEU A 58 -7.28 -4.15 3.70
CA LEU A 58 -6.16 -3.90 4.61
C LEU A 58 -4.85 -3.47 3.90
N PRO A 59 -4.49 -4.04 2.72
CA PRO A 59 -3.26 -3.68 2.01
C PRO A 59 -3.17 -2.20 1.64
N ALA A 60 -4.29 -1.54 1.34
CA ALA A 60 -4.30 -0.11 0.98
C ALA A 60 -3.74 0.76 2.11
N GLY A 61 -4.17 0.49 3.35
CA GLY A 61 -3.67 1.25 4.51
C GLY A 61 -2.19 1.01 4.80
N LEU A 62 -1.73 -0.25 4.70
CA LEU A 62 -0.30 -0.57 4.81
C LEU A 62 0.52 0.14 3.71
N GLY A 63 0.04 0.12 2.47
CA GLY A 63 0.68 0.75 1.33
C GLY A 63 0.82 2.27 1.49
N VAL A 64 -0.26 2.95 1.94
CA VAL A 64 -0.24 4.39 2.23
C VAL A 64 0.77 4.70 3.33
N ALA A 65 0.74 3.97 4.45
CA ALA A 65 1.69 4.15 5.54
C ALA A 65 3.14 3.97 5.08
N ALA A 66 3.39 2.97 4.25
CA ALA A 66 4.70 2.71 3.68
C ALA A 66 5.14 3.83 2.71
N CYS A 67 4.26 4.33 1.84
CA CYS A 67 4.56 5.46 0.97
C CYS A 67 4.82 6.75 1.76
N MET A 68 4.13 6.94 2.88
CA MET A 68 4.42 8.02 3.80
C MET A 68 5.82 7.90 4.44
N HIS A 69 6.29 6.68 4.71
CA HIS A 69 7.58 6.45 5.38
C HIS A 69 8.76 6.35 4.42
N PHE A 70 8.64 5.52 3.37
CA PHE A 70 9.73 5.23 2.42
C PHE A 70 9.64 6.06 1.12
N GLY A 71 8.60 6.90 0.99
CA GLY A 71 8.35 7.66 -0.23
C GLY A 71 7.87 6.77 -1.39
N TRP A 72 8.11 7.24 -2.63
CA TRP A 72 7.67 6.56 -3.85
C TRP A 72 8.21 5.12 -4.00
N ARG A 73 9.37 4.81 -3.37
CA ARG A 73 9.95 3.46 -3.42
C ARG A 73 9.03 2.38 -2.84
N ALA A 74 8.19 2.74 -1.86
CA ALA A 74 7.22 1.82 -1.30
C ALA A 74 6.14 1.41 -2.31
N SER A 75 5.82 2.27 -3.29
CA SER A 75 4.86 1.93 -4.33
C SER A 75 5.30 0.76 -5.20
N ILE A 76 6.62 0.53 -5.35
CA ILE A 76 7.17 -0.64 -6.05
C ILE A 76 6.80 -1.93 -5.31
N ALA A 77 6.91 -1.92 -3.97
CA ALA A 77 6.53 -3.08 -3.16
C ALA A 77 5.01 -3.32 -3.16
N VAL A 78 4.20 -2.24 -3.12
CA VAL A 78 2.74 -2.31 -3.27
C VAL A 78 2.38 -2.88 -4.65
N PHE A 79 3.00 -2.37 -5.71
CA PHE A 79 2.81 -2.86 -7.06
C PHE A 79 3.11 -4.36 -7.17
N ALA A 80 4.27 -4.81 -6.67
CA ALA A 80 4.68 -6.22 -6.71
C ALA A 80 3.68 -7.11 -5.94
N GLY A 81 3.26 -6.70 -4.73
CA GLY A 81 2.30 -7.44 -3.93
C GLY A 81 0.91 -7.49 -4.56
N ALA A 82 0.44 -6.37 -5.13
CA ALA A 82 -0.84 -6.31 -5.83
C ALA A 82 -0.82 -7.12 -7.13
N LEU A 83 0.28 -7.07 -7.89
CA LEU A 83 0.44 -7.86 -9.11
C LEU A 83 0.40 -9.36 -8.80
N TRP A 84 1.16 -9.79 -7.80
CA TRP A 84 1.14 -11.20 -7.36
C TRP A 84 -0.28 -11.65 -6.98
N ASN A 85 -0.97 -10.85 -6.19
CA ASN A 85 -2.33 -11.16 -5.76
C ASN A 85 -3.28 -11.32 -6.95
N ASN A 86 -3.27 -10.37 -7.90
CA ASN A 86 -4.15 -10.42 -9.07
C ASN A 86 -3.82 -11.57 -10.03
N LEU A 87 -2.53 -11.91 -10.21
CA LEU A 87 -2.14 -13.07 -10.99
C LEU A 87 -2.58 -14.38 -10.34
N GLY A 88 -2.66 -14.43 -9.01
CA GLY A 88 -3.17 -15.59 -8.27
C GLY A 88 -4.66 -15.88 -8.48
N TYR A 89 -5.42 -14.93 -9.01
CA TYR A 89 -6.85 -15.09 -9.37
C TYR A 89 -7.09 -15.39 -10.85
N ASP A 90 -6.11 -15.94 -11.55
CA ASP A 90 -6.17 -16.22 -13.01
C ASP A 90 -6.55 -15.01 -13.88
N THR A 91 -6.34 -13.82 -13.34
CA THR A 91 -6.60 -12.57 -14.06
C THR A 91 -5.62 -12.43 -15.21
N ALA A 92 -6.10 -12.05 -16.39
CA ALA A 92 -5.24 -11.80 -17.55
C ALA A 92 -4.10 -10.84 -17.17
N ALA A 93 -2.87 -11.17 -17.56
CA ALA A 93 -1.66 -10.47 -17.10
C ALA A 93 -1.71 -8.94 -17.33
N GLY A 94 -2.31 -8.48 -18.44
CA GLY A 94 -2.49 -7.06 -18.72
C GLY A 94 -3.42 -6.37 -17.74
N VAL A 95 -4.51 -7.02 -17.34
CA VAL A 95 -5.48 -6.52 -16.35
C VAL A 95 -4.84 -6.52 -14.97
N ALA A 96 -4.17 -7.60 -14.57
CA ALA A 96 -3.44 -7.70 -13.31
C ALA A 96 -2.38 -6.58 -13.17
N LEU A 97 -1.65 -6.31 -14.24
CA LEU A 97 -0.66 -5.24 -14.31
C LEU A 97 -1.31 -3.86 -14.10
N ALA A 98 -2.41 -3.59 -14.81
CA ALA A 98 -3.11 -2.32 -14.73
C ALA A 98 -3.72 -2.07 -13.33
N ILE A 99 -4.31 -3.10 -12.71
CA ILE A 99 -4.83 -3.04 -11.34
C ILE A 99 -3.68 -2.81 -10.33
N ALA A 100 -2.54 -3.48 -10.51
CA ALA A 100 -1.37 -3.28 -9.65
C ALA A 100 -0.82 -1.85 -9.75
N CYS A 101 -0.79 -1.27 -10.96
CA CYS A 101 -0.45 0.14 -11.17
C CYS A 101 -1.45 1.07 -10.46
N ALA A 102 -2.75 0.79 -10.55
CA ALA A 102 -3.79 1.58 -9.91
C ALA A 102 -3.64 1.59 -8.38
N ASN A 103 -3.39 0.43 -7.76
CA ASN A 103 -3.15 0.33 -6.33
C ASN A 103 -1.88 1.09 -5.88
N ALA A 104 -0.79 0.95 -6.64
CA ALA A 104 0.46 1.66 -6.35
C ALA A 104 0.27 3.19 -6.47
N ALA A 105 -0.41 3.64 -7.53
CA ALA A 105 -0.74 5.05 -7.75
C ALA A 105 -1.60 5.60 -6.61
N GLN A 106 -2.64 4.88 -6.18
CA GLN A 106 -3.49 5.29 -5.06
C GLN A 106 -2.69 5.52 -3.78
N CYS A 107 -1.80 4.59 -3.41
CA CYS A 107 -0.99 4.75 -2.21
C CYS A 107 -0.12 6.01 -2.27
N MET A 108 0.42 6.34 -3.45
CA MET A 108 1.20 7.57 -3.66
C MET A 108 0.32 8.82 -3.58
N VAL A 109 -0.83 8.80 -4.25
CA VAL A 109 -1.78 9.93 -4.26
C VAL A 109 -2.27 10.23 -2.85
N VAL A 110 -2.73 9.22 -2.11
CA VAL A 110 -3.19 9.40 -0.72
C VAL A 110 -2.04 9.91 0.16
N ALA A 111 -0.85 9.34 0.05
CA ALA A 111 0.31 9.80 0.82
C ALA A 111 0.68 11.25 0.50
N TRP A 112 0.59 11.65 -0.76
CA TRP A 112 0.80 13.03 -1.18
C TRP A 112 -0.27 13.98 -0.64
N LEU A 113 -1.56 13.62 -0.76
CA LEU A 113 -2.68 14.41 -0.24
C LEU A 113 -2.59 14.61 1.28
N LEU A 114 -2.26 13.55 2.03
CA LEU A 114 -2.09 13.61 3.47
C LEU A 114 -0.93 14.56 3.87
N ARG A 115 0.16 14.55 3.13
CA ARG A 115 1.26 15.50 3.36
C ARG A 115 0.87 16.92 3.02
N TYR A 116 0.24 17.11 1.88
CA TYR A 116 -0.10 18.44 1.36
C TYR A 116 -1.16 19.13 2.22
N PHE A 117 -2.28 18.44 2.51
CA PHE A 117 -3.40 19.05 3.20
C PHE A 117 -3.31 18.99 4.72
N LEU A 118 -2.71 17.96 5.27
CA LEU A 118 -2.65 17.74 6.72
C LEU A 118 -1.26 18.03 7.32
N GLY A 119 -0.27 18.30 6.49
CA GLY A 119 1.10 18.52 6.95
C GLY A 119 1.67 17.31 7.68
N ILE A 120 1.17 16.09 7.40
CA ILE A 120 1.64 14.88 8.07
C ILE A 120 3.03 14.55 7.55
N GLY A 121 4.05 14.80 8.34
CA GLY A 121 5.43 14.52 8.02
C GLY A 121 5.83 13.05 8.23
N ILE A 122 7.11 12.76 8.01
CA ILE A 122 7.66 11.40 8.15
C ILE A 122 7.91 11.12 9.63
N PRO A 123 7.31 10.07 10.23
CA PRO A 123 7.55 9.70 11.62
C PRO A 123 9.05 9.47 11.87
N GLY A 124 9.63 10.20 12.82
CA GLY A 124 11.04 10.08 13.21
C GLY A 124 12.02 10.95 12.42
N ARG A 125 11.58 11.64 11.37
CA ARG A 125 12.38 12.62 10.64
C ARG A 125 12.04 14.05 11.07
N ASP A 126 10.76 14.33 11.28
CA ASP A 126 10.27 15.63 11.74
C ASP A 126 9.88 15.50 13.22
N ALA A 127 10.62 16.14 14.10
CA ALA A 127 10.42 16.08 15.56
C ALA A 127 9.05 16.59 16.02
N THR A 128 8.31 17.28 15.15
CA THR A 128 6.99 17.87 15.42
C THR A 128 5.82 16.97 15.04
N VAL A 129 6.07 15.86 14.34
CA VAL A 129 5.02 14.97 13.80
C VAL A 129 4.80 13.80 14.74
N GLY A 130 3.91 13.97 15.70
CA GLY A 130 3.44 12.89 16.56
C GLY A 130 2.23 12.17 15.95
N ALA A 131 2.02 10.93 16.42
CA ALA A 131 0.81 10.15 16.09
C ALA A 131 -0.52 10.87 16.38
N GLY A 132 -0.50 12.01 17.07
CA GLY A 132 -1.65 12.83 17.39
C GLY A 132 -2.15 13.77 16.28
N GLN A 133 -1.43 13.93 15.19
CA GLN A 133 -1.91 14.81 14.10
C GLN A 133 -3.16 14.27 13.38
N TRP A 134 -3.29 12.94 13.27
CA TRP A 134 -4.48 12.29 12.74
C TRP A 134 -5.73 12.58 13.55
N ALA A 135 -5.55 12.69 14.89
CA ALA A 135 -6.63 12.91 15.84
C ALA A 135 -7.06 14.38 15.96
N ARG A 136 -6.27 15.33 15.46
CA ARG A 136 -6.58 16.78 15.60
C ARG A 136 -7.80 17.19 14.78
N ASN A 137 -8.01 16.58 13.62
CA ASN A 137 -9.21 16.81 12.83
C ASN A 137 -9.56 15.52 12.04
N PRO A 138 -10.24 14.56 12.68
CA PRO A 138 -10.56 13.28 12.08
C PRO A 138 -11.46 13.40 10.85
N MET A 139 -12.41 14.33 10.84
CA MET A 139 -13.29 14.54 9.69
C MET A 139 -12.50 14.98 8.44
N TYR A 140 -11.52 15.89 8.65
CA TYR A 140 -10.69 16.35 7.55
C TYR A 140 -9.75 15.24 7.04
N PHE A 141 -9.22 14.42 7.95
CA PHE A 141 -8.47 13.23 7.60
C PHE A 141 -9.30 12.27 6.74
N PHE A 142 -10.53 11.94 7.18
CA PHE A 142 -11.44 11.08 6.43
C PHE A 142 -11.78 11.66 5.06
N ALA A 143 -12.03 12.96 4.95
CA ALA A 143 -12.32 13.62 3.68
C ALA A 143 -11.14 13.51 2.69
N VAL A 144 -9.92 13.75 3.16
CA VAL A 144 -8.69 13.63 2.34
C VAL A 144 -8.45 12.19 1.90
N VAL A 145 -8.62 11.23 2.81
CA VAL A 145 -8.49 9.80 2.49
C VAL A 145 -9.58 9.36 1.51
N ALA A 146 -10.83 9.77 1.73
CA ALA A 146 -11.95 9.44 0.84
C ALA A 146 -11.71 9.92 -0.60
N LEU A 147 -11.18 11.13 -0.75
CA LEU A 147 -10.82 11.69 -2.06
C LEU A 147 -9.69 10.88 -2.73
N GLY A 148 -8.62 10.62 -2.00
CA GLY A 148 -7.47 9.88 -2.54
C GLY A 148 -7.76 8.40 -2.83
N ALA A 149 -8.62 7.79 -2.00
CA ALA A 149 -9.05 6.40 -2.16
C ALA A 149 -9.91 6.15 -3.41
N MET A 150 -10.37 7.19 -4.12
CA MET A 150 -11.07 7.04 -5.41
C MET A 150 -10.13 6.60 -6.54
N THR A 151 -8.82 6.71 -6.37
CA THR A 151 -7.84 6.49 -7.46
C THR A 151 -7.85 5.04 -7.97
N ALA A 152 -7.66 4.04 -7.11
CA ALA A 152 -7.60 2.64 -7.54
C ALA A 152 -8.98 2.12 -8.00
N PRO A 153 -10.09 2.39 -7.31
CA PRO A 153 -11.41 2.01 -7.80
C PRO A 153 -11.72 2.58 -9.19
N THR A 154 -11.39 3.86 -9.42
CA THR A 154 -11.66 4.49 -10.72
C THR A 154 -10.86 3.83 -11.85
N LEU A 155 -9.55 3.68 -11.66
CA LEU A 155 -8.68 3.08 -12.66
C LEU A 155 -8.95 1.58 -12.82
N GLY A 156 -9.07 0.86 -11.70
CA GLY A 156 -9.26 -0.60 -11.69
C GLY A 156 -10.61 -1.01 -12.27
N THR A 157 -11.71 -0.39 -11.82
CA THR A 157 -13.05 -0.72 -12.36
C THR A 157 -13.16 -0.35 -13.83
N LEU A 158 -12.52 0.75 -14.27
CA LEU A 158 -12.45 1.10 -15.69
C LEU A 158 -11.74 0.00 -16.50
N VAL A 159 -10.62 -0.51 -16.01
CA VAL A 159 -9.89 -1.62 -16.65
C VAL A 159 -10.77 -2.86 -16.73
N LEU A 160 -11.47 -3.24 -15.65
CA LEU A 160 -12.37 -4.40 -15.65
C LEU A 160 -13.53 -4.25 -16.64
N ALA A 161 -14.12 -3.06 -16.73
CA ALA A 161 -15.21 -2.78 -17.65
C ALA A 161 -14.77 -2.77 -19.12
N VAL A 162 -13.60 -2.17 -19.42
CA VAL A 162 -13.05 -2.13 -20.78
C VAL A 162 -12.60 -3.51 -21.23
N SER A 163 -12.10 -4.34 -20.32
CA SER A 163 -11.71 -5.74 -20.58
C SER A 163 -12.91 -6.70 -20.68
N GLY A 164 -14.14 -6.20 -20.47
CA GLY A 164 -15.35 -7.04 -20.52
C GLY A 164 -15.48 -8.02 -19.36
N ILE A 165 -14.70 -7.86 -18.28
CA ILE A 165 -14.74 -8.72 -17.09
C ILE A 165 -15.99 -8.40 -16.26
N ILE A 166 -16.40 -7.15 -16.20
CA ILE A 166 -17.65 -6.73 -15.57
C ILE A 166 -18.57 -6.06 -16.58
N ALA A 167 -19.88 -6.21 -16.39
CA ALA A 167 -20.88 -5.53 -17.19
C ALA A 167 -20.85 -4.02 -16.91
N ARG A 168 -21.18 -3.21 -17.93
CA ARG A 168 -21.11 -1.73 -17.79
C ARG A 168 -22.09 -1.16 -16.76
N ASP A 169 -23.24 -1.80 -16.62
CA ASP A 169 -24.27 -1.45 -15.64
C ASP A 169 -23.83 -1.77 -14.20
N SER A 170 -22.92 -2.73 -14.01
CA SER A 170 -22.35 -3.09 -12.72
C SER A 170 -21.21 -2.19 -12.27
N PHE A 171 -20.71 -1.28 -13.14
CA PHE A 171 -19.56 -0.41 -12.87
C PHE A 171 -19.68 0.34 -11.53
N ALA A 172 -20.80 1.01 -11.30
CA ALA A 172 -20.99 1.82 -10.10
C ALA A 172 -20.94 0.97 -8.82
N THR A 173 -21.46 -0.25 -8.87
CA THR A 173 -21.49 -1.19 -7.74
C THR A 173 -20.08 -1.66 -7.37
N TYR A 174 -19.30 -2.11 -8.36
CA TYR A 174 -17.91 -2.52 -8.15
C TYR A 174 -17.04 -1.36 -7.69
N TRP A 175 -17.20 -0.19 -8.32
CA TRP A 175 -16.48 1.01 -7.96
C TRP A 175 -16.74 1.42 -6.51
N ALA A 176 -18.01 1.48 -6.11
CA ALA A 176 -18.39 1.88 -4.75
C ALA A 176 -17.90 0.88 -3.70
N GLY A 177 -18.05 -0.43 -3.95
CA GLY A 177 -17.54 -1.47 -3.06
C GLY A 177 -16.04 -1.39 -2.87
N TRP A 178 -15.29 -1.25 -3.96
CA TRP A 178 -13.85 -1.11 -3.92
C TRP A 178 -13.42 0.17 -3.19
N TRP A 179 -14.06 1.31 -3.52
CA TRP A 179 -13.79 2.57 -2.83
C TRP A 179 -14.01 2.51 -1.33
N VAL A 180 -15.11 1.90 -0.88
CA VAL A 180 -15.39 1.71 0.56
C VAL A 180 -14.32 0.82 1.19
N GLY A 181 -13.94 -0.27 0.54
CA GLY A 181 -12.90 -1.18 1.02
C GLY A 181 -11.57 -0.48 1.23
N ASP A 182 -11.13 0.29 0.25
CA ASP A 182 -9.89 1.06 0.31
C ASP A 182 -9.96 2.18 1.36
N LEU A 183 -11.07 2.93 1.39
CA LEU A 183 -11.29 3.98 2.37
C LEU A 183 -11.17 3.44 3.80
N LEU A 184 -11.88 2.36 4.12
CA LEU A 184 -11.84 1.76 5.45
C LEU A 184 -10.48 1.15 5.76
N GLY A 185 -9.87 0.46 4.79
CA GLY A 185 -8.53 -0.08 4.92
C GLY A 185 -7.49 0.99 5.24
N ILE A 186 -7.51 2.11 4.51
CA ILE A 186 -6.60 3.23 4.75
C ILE A 186 -6.91 3.90 6.09
N ALA A 187 -8.17 4.18 6.37
CA ALA A 187 -8.58 4.91 7.57
C ALA A 187 -8.24 4.17 8.86
N LEU A 188 -8.28 2.84 8.86
CA LEU A 188 -7.98 2.01 10.03
C LEU A 188 -6.51 1.61 10.09
N VAL A 189 -5.96 1.08 8.99
CA VAL A 189 -4.64 0.44 9.02
C VAL A 189 -3.50 1.47 8.95
N ALA A 190 -3.66 2.57 8.20
CA ALA A 190 -2.58 3.54 8.08
C ALA A 190 -2.23 4.21 9.42
N PRO A 191 -3.18 4.76 10.22
CA PRO A 191 -2.86 5.31 11.53
C PRO A 191 -2.25 4.30 12.50
N LEU A 192 -2.77 3.04 12.52
CA LEU A 192 -2.23 1.98 13.36
C LEU A 192 -0.79 1.63 12.99
N THR A 193 -0.50 1.52 11.70
CA THR A 193 0.85 1.26 11.20
C THR A 193 1.81 2.38 11.58
N PHE A 194 1.40 3.63 11.48
CA PHE A 194 2.18 4.79 11.91
C PHE A 194 2.45 4.77 13.41
N GLN A 195 1.43 4.51 14.21
CA GLN A 195 1.58 4.47 15.66
C GLN A 195 2.53 3.35 16.08
N LEU A 196 2.36 2.16 15.52
CA LEU A 196 3.25 1.04 15.77
C LEU A 196 4.69 1.38 15.38
N TRP A 197 4.90 1.97 14.21
CA TRP A 197 6.22 2.38 13.74
C TRP A 197 6.87 3.42 14.66
N SER A 198 6.11 4.41 15.12
CA SER A 198 6.60 5.44 16.03
C SER A 198 7.03 4.85 17.39
N GLN A 199 6.26 3.89 17.90
CA GLN A 199 6.59 3.18 19.15
C GLN A 199 7.84 2.30 18.99
N LEU A 200 7.94 1.54 17.88
CA LEU A 200 9.09 0.71 17.58
C LEU A 200 10.40 1.50 17.48
N ASN A 201 10.34 2.75 17.01
CA ASN A 201 11.49 3.63 16.91
C ASN A 201 11.92 4.22 18.26
N ARG A 202 11.03 4.26 19.27
CA ARG A 202 11.32 4.77 20.61
C ARG A 202 11.94 3.73 21.53
N LEU A 203 11.82 2.44 21.20
CA LEU A 203 12.38 1.39 22.03
C LEU A 203 13.89 1.37 21.94
N PRO A 204 14.60 1.28 23.10
CA PRO A 204 16.06 1.14 23.11
C PRO A 204 16.44 -0.06 22.24
N ARG A 205 17.49 0.08 21.47
CA ARG A 205 17.96 -0.92 20.52
C ARG A 205 18.51 -2.18 21.23
N PRO A 206 17.75 -3.23 21.46
CA PRO A 206 18.32 -4.55 21.58
C PRO A 206 18.38 -5.13 20.16
N GLY A 207 19.53 -5.62 19.81
CA GLY A 207 19.93 -5.89 18.42
C GLY A 207 19.17 -6.93 17.63
N SER A 208 18.06 -7.50 18.11
CA SER A 208 17.49 -8.65 17.39
C SER A 208 15.97 -8.73 17.29
N TRP A 209 15.20 -8.14 18.20
CA TRP A 209 13.76 -8.43 18.25
C TRP A 209 12.95 -7.74 17.15
N LYS A 210 13.38 -6.55 16.64
CA LYS A 210 12.73 -5.90 15.49
C LYS A 210 12.91 -6.71 14.22
N ALA A 211 14.11 -7.27 14.06
CA ALA A 211 14.38 -8.22 12.98
C ALA A 211 13.61 -9.54 13.21
N ALA A 212 13.52 -10.02 14.46
CA ALA A 212 12.75 -11.20 14.81
C ALA A 212 11.23 -10.99 14.58
N PHE A 213 10.68 -9.81 14.90
CA PHE A 213 9.28 -9.51 14.64
C PHE A 213 9.00 -9.38 13.13
N ALA A 214 9.87 -8.70 12.37
CA ALA A 214 9.76 -8.63 10.92
C ALA A 214 9.89 -10.02 10.28
N LEU A 215 10.84 -10.83 10.77
CA LEU A 215 11.02 -12.22 10.35
C LEU A 215 9.86 -13.13 10.76
N ALA A 216 9.20 -12.88 11.89
CA ALA A 216 8.02 -13.64 12.31
C ALA A 216 6.76 -13.27 11.51
N MET A 217 6.63 -12.02 11.08
CA MET A 217 5.54 -11.57 10.20
C MET A 217 5.68 -12.12 8.76
N MET A 218 6.90 -12.32 8.26
CA MET A 218 7.15 -12.92 6.96
C MET A 218 6.56 -14.34 6.80
N PRO A 219 6.85 -15.31 7.70
CA PRO A 219 6.27 -16.64 7.60
C PRO A 219 4.75 -16.63 7.82
N ALA A 220 4.21 -15.76 8.67
CA ALA A 220 2.77 -15.63 8.83
C ALA A 220 2.10 -15.19 7.53
N GLY A 221 2.65 -14.20 6.83
CA GLY A 221 2.19 -13.77 5.51
C GLY A 221 2.31 -14.87 4.46
N LEU A 222 3.44 -15.59 4.43
CA LEU A 222 3.65 -16.71 3.51
C LEU A 222 2.72 -17.90 3.79
N VAL A 223 2.43 -18.19 5.05
CA VAL A 223 1.46 -19.23 5.45
C VAL A 223 0.06 -18.87 4.98
N VAL A 224 -0.37 -17.62 5.14
CA VAL A 224 -1.67 -17.15 4.64
C VAL A 224 -1.73 -17.25 3.12
N VAL A 225 -0.69 -16.82 2.41
CA VAL A 225 -0.59 -16.96 0.96
C VAL A 225 -0.64 -18.43 0.53
N ALA A 226 0.09 -19.31 1.23
CA ALA A 226 0.13 -20.73 0.93
C ALA A 226 -1.20 -21.45 1.23
N ILE A 227 -1.89 -21.04 2.29
CA ILE A 227 -3.23 -21.57 2.64
C ILE A 227 -4.23 -21.15 1.56
N ASN A 228 -4.24 -19.88 1.15
CA ASN A 228 -5.10 -19.39 0.08
C ASN A 228 -4.82 -20.11 -1.25
N TRP A 229 -3.56 -20.37 -1.55
CA TRP A 229 -3.19 -21.13 -2.76
C TRP A 229 -3.66 -22.60 -2.73
N ARG A 230 -3.63 -23.24 -1.56
CA ARG A 230 -4.03 -24.64 -1.38
C ARG A 230 -5.53 -24.85 -1.21
N SER A 231 -6.24 -23.92 -0.61
CA SER A 231 -7.65 -24.10 -0.24
C SER A 231 -8.60 -24.02 -1.42
N GLY A 232 -8.10 -23.72 -2.66
CA GLY A 232 -8.95 -23.64 -3.82
C GLY A 232 -10.16 -22.75 -3.56
N ILE A 233 -9.95 -21.61 -2.91
CA ILE A 233 -11.01 -20.60 -2.78
C ILE A 233 -11.55 -20.40 -4.19
N PRO A 234 -12.89 -20.47 -4.39
CA PRO A 234 -13.48 -20.28 -5.71
C PRO A 234 -12.83 -19.08 -6.34
N GLN A 235 -12.17 -19.30 -7.47
CA GLN A 235 -11.42 -18.23 -8.09
C GLN A 235 -12.42 -17.17 -8.55
N GLN A 236 -12.09 -15.92 -8.47
CA GLN A 236 -12.97 -14.83 -8.92
C GLN A 236 -13.46 -15.03 -10.37
N SER A 237 -12.80 -15.87 -11.15
CA SER A 237 -13.26 -16.27 -12.48
C SER A 237 -14.61 -17.00 -12.49
N GLU A 238 -14.93 -17.77 -11.45
CA GLU A 238 -16.26 -18.40 -11.33
C GLU A 238 -17.33 -17.38 -10.94
N TRP A 239 -16.95 -16.30 -10.32
CA TRP A 239 -17.84 -15.25 -9.83
C TRP A 239 -18.27 -14.28 -10.93
N PHE A 240 -17.41 -14.06 -11.91
CA PHE A 240 -17.76 -13.27 -13.11
C PHE A 240 -18.52 -14.05 -14.17
N ALA A 241 -18.53 -15.40 -14.10
CA ALA A 241 -19.20 -16.26 -15.09
C ALA A 241 -20.69 -16.48 -14.80
N THR A 242 -21.18 -16.13 -13.60
CA THR A 242 -22.57 -16.36 -13.14
C THR A 242 -23.41 -15.10 -13.01
N SER A 243 -22.85 -13.94 -13.28
CA SER A 243 -23.51 -12.62 -13.31
C SER A 243 -23.61 -12.11 -14.73
#